data_2bfe22038216493dba8c04a2f75530df
#
_entry.id   2bfe22038216493dba8c04a2f75530df
#
_cell.length_a   1.000
_cell.length_b   1.000
_cell.length_c   1.000
_cell.angle_alpha   90.00
_cell.angle_beta   90.00
_cell.angle_gamma   90.00
#
_symmetry.space_group_name_H-M   'P 1'
#
loop_
_entity.id
_entity.type
_entity.pdbx_description
1 polymer ?
#
loop_
_entity_poly.entity_id
_entity_poly.type
_entity_poly.pdbx_seq_one_letter_code
_entity_poly.pdbx_strand_id
1 'polypeptide(L)'
;NVFYAFLKGKGKDTVVLIHHSDIAGVEDFKLLKKYAFSPEELKTQLVKIKNTLSQDAKKDLDDDTFLFGRGICDMKGGGSIQIALIKRYSEMESFNGNIVLLAVPDEENLSSGMRAAVKLLSELQDRYGLKYRLMINSEPHQRKDDVTGIFSEGSVGKIMPFVYVRGYLAHAGKVFEGLNPIHVMSKIVSKTELNMDFSDLAGNEAAPPPTWLYFKDSKDQYDVSMPLSVKGCFSILTLNQTPQSILEKVKNICEESFDEVIDDMNNSFRRFAKATGLPLKYLQWQSKV
;
A
#
# COMPACT_ATOMS: atom_id res chain seq x y z
N ASN A 1 -1.57 -19.16 -8.53
CA ASN A 1 -2.79 -19.91 -8.87
C ASN A 1 -3.99 -19.21 -8.22
N VAL A 2 -5.05 -19.01 -8.99
CA VAL A 2 -6.35 -18.54 -8.50
C VAL A 2 -7.20 -19.76 -8.20
N PHE A 3 -7.83 -19.80 -7.04
CA PHE A 3 -8.86 -20.80 -6.73
C PHE A 3 -10.24 -20.19 -7.01
N TYR A 4 -11.14 -20.98 -7.54
CA TYR A 4 -12.51 -20.53 -7.77
C TYR A 4 -13.54 -21.65 -7.56
N ALA A 5 -14.73 -21.26 -7.19
CA ALA A 5 -15.90 -22.12 -7.25
C ALA A 5 -16.98 -21.44 -8.11
N PHE A 6 -17.68 -22.24 -8.91
CA PHE A 6 -18.73 -21.74 -9.77
C PHE A 6 -20.04 -22.48 -9.49
N LEU A 7 -21.00 -21.77 -8.93
CA LEU A 7 -22.36 -22.25 -8.74
C LEU A 7 -23.21 -21.73 -9.93
N LYS A 8 -23.55 -22.64 -10.82
CA LYS A 8 -24.35 -22.35 -12.00
C LYS A 8 -25.85 -22.52 -11.70
N GLY A 9 -26.60 -21.45 -11.86
CA GLY A 9 -28.06 -21.48 -11.88
C GLY A 9 -28.66 -21.48 -13.29
N LYS A 10 -29.95 -21.16 -13.41
CA LYS A 10 -30.72 -21.19 -14.67
C LYS A 10 -30.50 -19.94 -15.53
N GLY A 11 -30.18 -18.80 -14.93
CA GLY A 11 -30.05 -17.51 -15.62
C GLY A 11 -28.58 -17.21 -16.05
N LYS A 12 -28.38 -15.98 -16.52
CA LYS A 12 -27.07 -15.49 -16.95
C LYS A 12 -26.48 -14.46 -15.97
N ASP A 13 -27.33 -13.81 -15.17
CA ASP A 13 -26.88 -12.82 -14.19
C ASP A 13 -26.02 -13.47 -13.13
N THR A 14 -24.87 -12.85 -12.85
CA THR A 14 -23.81 -13.46 -12.06
C THR A 14 -23.28 -12.47 -11.04
N VAL A 15 -23.18 -12.93 -9.80
CA VAL A 15 -22.47 -12.23 -8.71
C VAL A 15 -21.10 -12.87 -8.55
N VAL A 16 -20.08 -12.04 -8.42
CA VAL A 16 -18.72 -12.47 -8.08
C VAL A 16 -18.48 -12.17 -6.60
N LEU A 17 -18.14 -13.19 -5.83
CA LEU A 17 -17.65 -13.07 -4.47
C LEU A 17 -16.13 -13.18 -4.52
N ILE A 18 -15.42 -12.23 -3.96
CA ILE A 18 -13.97 -12.22 -3.99
C ILE A 18 -13.38 -12.05 -2.59
N HIS A 19 -12.32 -12.80 -2.33
CA HIS A 19 -11.45 -12.61 -1.17
C HIS A 19 -10.01 -12.94 -1.55
N HIS A 20 -9.04 -12.38 -0.81
CA HIS A 20 -7.65 -12.80 -0.97
C HIS A 20 -7.29 -13.96 -0.03
N SER A 21 -6.24 -14.69 -0.40
CA SER A 21 -5.78 -15.89 0.31
C SER A 21 -4.40 -15.74 0.94
N ASP A 22 -3.69 -14.65 0.62
CA ASP A 22 -2.43 -14.26 1.22
C ASP A 22 -2.64 -13.42 2.48
N ILE A 23 -1.57 -12.96 3.07
CA ILE A 23 -1.56 -12.21 4.32
C ILE A 23 -0.42 -11.20 4.31
N ALA A 24 -0.58 -10.09 5.04
CA ALA A 24 0.49 -9.18 5.37
C ALA A 24 1.56 -9.83 6.27
N GLY A 25 2.72 -9.21 6.39
CA GLY A 25 3.78 -9.65 7.29
C GLY A 25 3.36 -9.65 8.77
N VAL A 26 4.20 -10.19 9.63
CA VAL A 26 3.95 -10.31 11.09
C VAL A 26 4.87 -9.43 11.94
N GLU A 27 5.52 -8.45 11.32
CA GLU A 27 6.47 -7.57 12.01
C GLU A 27 5.80 -6.71 13.09
N ASP A 28 4.55 -6.34 12.88
CA ASP A 28 3.71 -5.61 13.82
C ASP A 28 3.41 -6.38 15.12
N PHE A 29 3.50 -7.72 15.09
CA PHE A 29 3.35 -8.57 16.29
C PHE A 29 4.55 -8.48 17.24
N LYS A 30 5.69 -7.90 16.82
CA LYS A 30 6.89 -7.70 17.65
C LYS A 30 7.32 -9.00 18.35
N LEU A 31 7.35 -9.03 19.67
CA LEU A 31 7.72 -10.20 20.46
C LEU A 31 6.72 -11.37 20.36
N LEU A 32 5.52 -11.12 19.89
CA LEU A 32 4.47 -12.14 19.72
C LEU A 32 4.47 -12.79 18.33
N LYS A 33 5.40 -12.47 17.43
CA LYS A 33 5.48 -13.00 16.06
C LYS A 33 5.32 -14.51 15.96
N LYS A 34 5.95 -15.25 16.84
CA LYS A 34 5.87 -16.73 16.83
C LYS A 34 4.47 -17.29 17.12
N TYR A 35 3.58 -16.48 17.66
CA TYR A 35 2.19 -16.84 17.96
C TYR A 35 1.20 -16.29 16.93
N ALA A 36 1.64 -15.50 15.94
CA ALA A 36 0.77 -14.82 15.00
C ALA A 36 -0.23 -15.71 14.26
N PHE A 37 0.10 -17.00 14.12
CA PHE A 37 -0.74 -18.01 13.44
C PHE A 37 -1.34 -19.06 14.40
N SER A 38 -1.22 -18.87 15.70
CA SER A 38 -1.74 -19.77 16.74
C SER A 38 -2.73 -19.03 17.63
N PRO A 39 -4.03 -18.97 17.26
CA PRO A 39 -5.02 -18.11 17.94
C PRO A 39 -5.11 -18.34 19.43
N GLU A 40 -5.10 -19.57 19.90
CA GLU A 40 -5.21 -19.94 21.32
C GLU A 40 -3.98 -19.49 22.10
N GLU A 41 -2.78 -19.74 21.53
CA GLU A 41 -1.53 -19.33 22.17
C GLU A 41 -1.40 -17.81 22.16
N LEU A 42 -1.77 -17.15 21.05
CA LEU A 42 -1.74 -15.71 20.96
C LEU A 42 -2.69 -15.07 21.97
N LYS A 43 -3.94 -15.55 22.10
CA LYS A 43 -4.90 -15.08 23.10
C LYS A 43 -4.31 -15.18 24.51
N THR A 44 -3.65 -16.31 24.83
CA THR A 44 -2.96 -16.52 26.11
C THR A 44 -1.85 -15.48 26.36
N GLN A 45 -1.09 -15.09 25.32
CA GLN A 45 -0.04 -14.07 25.48
C GLN A 45 -0.62 -12.65 25.57
N LEU A 46 -1.69 -12.35 24.82
CA LEU A 46 -2.39 -11.06 24.87
C LEU A 46 -2.98 -10.79 26.27
N VAL A 47 -3.50 -11.80 26.94
CA VAL A 47 -3.97 -11.67 28.33
C VAL A 47 -2.85 -11.17 29.26
N LYS A 48 -1.60 -11.61 29.09
CA LYS A 48 -0.47 -11.19 29.92
C LYS A 48 -0.13 -9.71 29.76
N ILE A 49 -0.41 -9.14 28.59
CA ILE A 49 -0.16 -7.74 28.27
C ILE A 49 -1.43 -6.90 28.17
N LYS A 50 -2.56 -7.41 28.66
CA LYS A 50 -3.88 -6.81 28.53
C LYS A 50 -3.91 -5.33 28.93
N ASN A 51 -3.17 -4.95 29.97
CA ASN A 51 -3.12 -3.56 30.46
C ASN A 51 -2.57 -2.56 29.42
N THR A 52 -1.80 -3.04 28.42
CA THR A 52 -1.21 -2.21 27.36
C THR A 52 -2.10 -2.07 26.14
N LEU A 53 -3.21 -2.80 26.06
CA LEU A 53 -4.13 -2.83 24.94
C LEU A 53 -5.13 -1.68 25.01
N SER A 54 -5.71 -1.33 23.84
CA SER A 54 -6.84 -0.38 23.78
C SER A 54 -8.06 -0.92 24.53
N GLN A 55 -9.03 -0.07 24.84
CA GLN A 55 -10.25 -0.49 25.54
C GLN A 55 -11.07 -1.49 24.71
N ASP A 56 -11.18 -1.25 23.38
CA ASP A 56 -11.90 -2.16 22.49
C ASP A 56 -11.22 -3.52 22.41
N ALA A 57 -9.88 -3.55 22.26
CA ALA A 57 -9.12 -4.79 22.25
C ALA A 57 -9.23 -5.56 23.58
N LYS A 58 -9.33 -4.85 24.73
CA LYS A 58 -9.60 -5.49 26.04
C LYS A 58 -10.97 -6.13 26.08
N LYS A 59 -12.00 -5.44 25.58
CA LYS A 59 -13.37 -5.94 25.50
C LYS A 59 -13.44 -7.19 24.62
N ASP A 60 -12.86 -7.11 23.43
CA ASP A 60 -12.81 -8.25 22.50
C ASP A 60 -12.00 -9.43 23.06
N LEU A 61 -10.94 -9.17 23.85
CA LEU A 61 -10.13 -10.20 24.48
C LEU A 61 -10.88 -10.96 25.59
N ASP A 62 -11.82 -10.30 26.28
CA ASP A 62 -12.67 -10.88 27.31
C ASP A 62 -13.83 -11.70 26.74
N ASP A 63 -14.11 -11.57 25.47
CA ASP A 63 -15.15 -12.30 24.76
C ASP A 63 -14.56 -13.55 24.07
N ASP A 64 -15.08 -14.73 24.44
CA ASP A 64 -14.62 -15.99 23.90
C ASP A 64 -15.04 -16.24 22.43
N THR A 65 -15.90 -15.41 21.88
CA THR A 65 -16.31 -15.48 20.46
C THR A 65 -15.30 -14.87 19.51
N PHE A 66 -14.31 -14.11 20.03
CA PHE A 66 -13.26 -13.51 19.21
C PHE A 66 -12.03 -14.38 19.07
N LEU A 67 -11.54 -14.50 17.83
CA LEU A 67 -10.27 -15.10 17.47
C LEU A 67 -9.23 -14.02 17.15
N PHE A 68 -8.01 -14.23 17.61
CA PHE A 68 -6.89 -13.32 17.36
C PHE A 68 -5.82 -14.02 16.52
N GLY A 69 -5.31 -13.34 15.50
CA GLY A 69 -4.22 -13.87 14.67
C GLY A 69 -4.09 -13.17 13.33
N ARG A 70 -2.92 -13.32 12.71
CA ARG A 70 -2.70 -12.80 11.35
C ARG A 70 -3.58 -13.54 10.37
N GLY A 71 -4.22 -12.78 9.47
CA GLY A 71 -5.09 -13.33 8.42
C GLY A 71 -6.47 -13.79 8.89
N ILE A 72 -6.83 -13.68 10.19
CA ILE A 72 -8.16 -14.07 10.69
C ILE A 72 -9.20 -13.06 10.24
N CYS A 73 -9.02 -11.78 10.55
CA CYS A 73 -9.88 -10.71 10.10
C CYS A 73 -9.64 -10.42 8.62
N ASP A 74 -8.39 -10.24 8.26
CA ASP A 74 -7.90 -9.91 6.92
C ASP A 74 -7.17 -11.12 6.29
N MET A 75 -7.86 -11.93 5.35
CA MET A 75 -9.32 -11.77 5.28
C MET A 75 -10.03 -13.13 5.32
N LYS A 76 -9.55 -14.07 6.15
CA LYS A 76 -10.21 -15.40 6.28
C LYS A 76 -11.63 -15.30 6.80
N GLY A 77 -11.94 -14.29 7.64
CA GLY A 77 -13.29 -14.05 8.13
C GLY A 77 -14.26 -13.81 6.97
N GLY A 78 -13.94 -12.85 6.09
CA GLY A 78 -14.72 -12.55 4.90
C GLY A 78 -14.83 -13.75 3.95
N GLY A 79 -13.70 -14.43 3.69
CA GLY A 79 -13.67 -15.64 2.87
C GLY A 79 -14.54 -16.77 3.41
N SER A 80 -14.55 -16.98 4.73
CA SER A 80 -15.39 -17.99 5.40
C SER A 80 -16.89 -17.72 5.23
N ILE A 81 -17.29 -16.45 5.33
CA ILE A 81 -18.68 -16.03 5.08
C ILE A 81 -19.06 -16.33 3.63
N GLN A 82 -18.21 -15.99 2.67
CA GLN A 82 -18.47 -16.25 1.24
C GLN A 82 -18.57 -17.74 0.94
N ILE A 83 -17.72 -18.58 1.53
CA ILE A 83 -17.77 -20.05 1.39
C ILE A 83 -19.07 -20.61 2.00
N ALA A 84 -19.47 -20.14 3.16
CA ALA A 84 -20.73 -20.55 3.79
C ALA A 84 -21.94 -20.15 2.95
N LEU A 85 -21.93 -18.97 2.34
CA LEU A 85 -22.97 -18.50 1.44
C LEU A 85 -23.08 -19.37 0.18
N ILE A 86 -21.98 -19.64 -0.52
CA ILE A 86 -22.03 -20.46 -1.74
C ILE A 86 -22.49 -21.89 -1.44
N LYS A 87 -22.08 -22.45 -0.28
CA LYS A 87 -22.57 -23.72 0.20
C LYS A 87 -24.09 -23.70 0.39
N ARG A 88 -24.62 -22.71 1.12
CA ARG A 88 -26.05 -22.56 1.36
C ARG A 88 -26.85 -22.42 0.06
N TYR A 89 -26.37 -21.62 -0.90
CA TYR A 89 -27.01 -21.49 -2.19
C TYR A 89 -26.95 -22.76 -3.03
N SER A 90 -25.90 -23.57 -2.90
CA SER A 90 -25.80 -24.86 -3.62
C SER A 90 -26.79 -25.89 -3.15
N GLU A 91 -27.36 -25.77 -1.96
CA GLU A 91 -28.37 -26.67 -1.38
C GLU A 91 -29.80 -26.26 -1.77
N MET A 92 -29.98 -25.15 -2.49
CA MET A 92 -31.31 -24.72 -2.96
C MET A 92 -31.78 -25.51 -4.18
N GLU A 93 -33.02 -25.96 -4.18
CA GLU A 93 -33.64 -26.71 -5.31
C GLU A 93 -33.68 -25.90 -6.62
N SER A 94 -33.80 -24.57 -6.53
CA SER A 94 -33.76 -23.68 -7.68
C SER A 94 -33.02 -22.41 -7.39
N PHE A 95 -32.10 -22.07 -8.27
CA PHE A 95 -31.32 -20.86 -8.23
C PHE A 95 -31.25 -20.22 -9.60
N ASN A 96 -31.70 -18.97 -9.73
CA ASN A 96 -31.85 -18.34 -11.05
C ASN A 96 -30.58 -17.64 -11.54
N GLY A 97 -29.76 -17.09 -10.65
CA GLY A 97 -28.49 -16.45 -10.99
C GLY A 97 -27.33 -17.41 -11.03
N ASN A 98 -26.13 -16.85 -11.06
CA ASN A 98 -24.88 -17.60 -10.89
C ASN A 98 -24.03 -16.93 -9.81
N ILE A 99 -23.20 -17.69 -9.13
CA ILE A 99 -22.18 -17.18 -8.21
C ILE A 99 -20.83 -17.70 -8.66
N VAL A 100 -19.88 -16.81 -8.81
CA VAL A 100 -18.44 -17.13 -8.93
C VAL A 100 -17.77 -16.69 -7.65
N LEU A 101 -17.18 -17.62 -6.92
CA LEU A 101 -16.31 -17.33 -5.78
C LEU A 101 -14.87 -17.35 -6.25
N LEU A 102 -14.12 -16.32 -5.95
CA LEU A 102 -12.69 -16.21 -6.25
C LEU A 102 -11.88 -16.08 -4.96
N ALA A 103 -10.87 -16.92 -4.82
CA ALA A 103 -9.81 -16.74 -3.82
C ALA A 103 -8.51 -16.38 -4.57
N VAL A 104 -8.06 -15.14 -4.43
CA VAL A 104 -6.93 -14.59 -5.17
C VAL A 104 -5.72 -14.44 -4.25
N PRO A 105 -4.52 -14.85 -4.65
CA PRO A 105 -3.29 -14.59 -3.93
C PRO A 105 -2.69 -13.22 -4.29
N ASP A 106 -1.74 -12.74 -3.48
CA ASP A 106 -0.88 -11.59 -3.74
C ASP A 106 -1.64 -10.24 -3.75
N GLU A 107 -2.73 -10.15 -2.99
CA GLU A 107 -3.46 -8.88 -2.83
C GLU A 107 -2.62 -7.88 -2.04
N GLU A 108 -2.01 -8.33 -0.96
CA GLU A 108 -1.17 -7.57 -0.03
C GLU A 108 0.15 -7.04 -0.65
N ASN A 109 0.38 -7.30 -1.92
CA ASN A 109 1.60 -6.87 -2.63
C ASN A 109 1.25 -6.29 -4.02
N LEU A 110 1.26 -7.08 -5.08
CA LEU A 110 1.11 -6.60 -6.46
C LEU A 110 -0.17 -7.06 -7.15
N SER A 111 -1.08 -7.72 -6.45
CA SER A 111 -2.38 -8.20 -6.95
C SER A 111 -2.26 -9.08 -8.21
N SER A 112 -1.21 -9.90 -8.30
CA SER A 112 -1.00 -10.79 -9.46
C SER A 112 -2.12 -11.82 -9.60
N GLY A 113 -2.70 -12.25 -8.46
CA GLY A 113 -3.85 -13.14 -8.43
C GLY A 113 -5.07 -12.54 -9.10
N MET A 114 -5.41 -11.28 -8.80
CA MET A 114 -6.55 -10.62 -9.44
C MET A 114 -6.33 -10.40 -10.93
N ARG A 115 -5.12 -10.06 -11.36
CA ARG A 115 -4.80 -9.97 -12.79
C ARG A 115 -5.01 -11.29 -13.55
N ALA A 116 -4.69 -12.41 -12.91
CA ALA A 116 -4.98 -13.73 -13.46
C ALA A 116 -6.48 -14.06 -13.41
N ALA A 117 -7.19 -13.65 -12.35
CA ALA A 117 -8.62 -13.85 -12.20
C ALA A 117 -9.46 -13.13 -13.27
N VAL A 118 -9.04 -11.94 -13.72
CA VAL A 118 -9.70 -11.23 -14.82
C VAL A 118 -9.77 -12.09 -16.08
N LYS A 119 -8.67 -12.78 -16.43
CA LYS A 119 -8.65 -13.71 -17.56
C LYS A 119 -9.61 -14.87 -17.35
N LEU A 120 -9.61 -15.50 -16.18
CA LEU A 120 -10.53 -16.56 -15.81
C LEU A 120 -11.99 -16.11 -15.91
N LEU A 121 -12.31 -14.91 -15.40
CA LEU A 121 -13.68 -14.36 -15.51
C LEU A 121 -14.10 -14.16 -16.96
N SER A 122 -13.21 -13.69 -17.85
CA SER A 122 -13.49 -13.61 -19.30
C SER A 122 -13.76 -14.98 -19.90
N GLU A 123 -12.94 -15.98 -19.59
CA GLU A 123 -13.13 -17.35 -20.08
C GLU A 123 -14.46 -17.97 -19.60
N LEU A 124 -14.84 -17.73 -18.35
CA LEU A 124 -16.14 -18.17 -17.81
C LEU A 124 -17.31 -17.43 -18.46
N GLN A 125 -17.17 -16.14 -18.73
CA GLN A 125 -18.16 -15.34 -19.44
C GLN A 125 -18.41 -15.90 -20.84
N ASP A 126 -17.35 -16.15 -21.61
CA ASP A 126 -17.46 -16.69 -22.98
C ASP A 126 -18.07 -18.09 -22.99
N ARG A 127 -17.62 -18.95 -22.06
CA ARG A 127 -18.04 -20.36 -22.00
C ARG A 127 -19.49 -20.53 -21.58
N TYR A 128 -19.99 -19.72 -20.66
CA TYR A 128 -21.32 -19.88 -20.04
C TYR A 128 -22.28 -18.73 -20.34
N GLY A 129 -21.86 -17.71 -21.09
CA GLY A 129 -22.66 -16.54 -21.42
C GLY A 129 -23.02 -15.70 -20.19
N LEU A 130 -22.09 -15.60 -19.21
CA LEU A 130 -22.34 -14.94 -17.95
C LEU A 130 -22.49 -13.41 -18.12
N LYS A 131 -23.33 -12.80 -17.29
CA LYS A 131 -23.47 -11.36 -17.17
C LYS A 131 -23.12 -10.95 -15.75
N TYR A 132 -21.89 -10.50 -15.55
CA TYR A 132 -21.44 -10.01 -14.24
C TYR A 132 -22.21 -8.74 -13.89
N ARG A 133 -22.89 -8.75 -12.75
CA ARG A 133 -23.74 -7.66 -12.27
C ARG A 133 -23.15 -6.95 -11.06
N LEU A 134 -22.48 -7.71 -10.21
CA LEU A 134 -21.96 -7.24 -8.95
C LEU A 134 -20.73 -8.05 -8.58
N MET A 135 -19.73 -7.38 -8.00
CA MET A 135 -18.61 -8.01 -7.30
C MET A 135 -18.67 -7.57 -5.84
N ILE A 136 -18.61 -8.55 -4.94
CA ILE A 136 -18.62 -8.31 -3.48
C ILE A 136 -17.29 -8.75 -2.93
N ASN A 137 -16.55 -7.78 -2.38
CA ASN A 137 -15.33 -8.02 -1.61
C ASN A 137 -15.66 -7.92 -0.12
N SER A 138 -15.33 -8.94 0.65
CA SER A 138 -15.63 -9.01 2.08
C SER A 138 -14.42 -8.62 2.94
N GLU A 139 -13.72 -7.55 2.52
CA GLU A 139 -12.61 -6.98 3.26
C GLU A 139 -13.03 -6.50 4.64
N PRO A 140 -12.17 -6.65 5.65
CA PRO A 140 -12.42 -6.06 6.95
C PRO A 140 -12.32 -4.53 6.89
N HIS A 141 -13.08 -3.87 7.74
CA HIS A 141 -12.97 -2.44 7.97
C HIS A 141 -13.18 -2.11 9.45
N GLN A 142 -12.71 -0.94 9.85
CA GLN A 142 -12.88 -0.50 11.22
C GLN A 142 -14.37 -0.26 11.53
N ARG A 143 -14.87 -0.84 12.64
CA ARG A 143 -16.22 -0.57 13.12
C ARG A 143 -16.39 0.91 13.45
N LYS A 144 -17.52 1.48 13.04
CA LYS A 144 -17.92 2.82 13.44
C LYS A 144 -18.48 2.80 14.87
N ASP A 145 -19.28 1.80 15.15
CA ASP A 145 -19.91 1.50 16.44
C ASP A 145 -20.33 0.01 16.47
N ASP A 146 -20.98 -0.43 17.54
CA ASP A 146 -21.39 -1.83 17.72
C ASP A 146 -22.63 -2.23 16.89
N VAL A 147 -23.32 -1.31 16.24
CA VAL A 147 -24.62 -1.55 15.57
C VAL A 147 -24.66 -1.12 14.11
N THR A 148 -23.72 -0.29 13.66
CA THR A 148 -23.71 0.25 12.30
C THR A 148 -22.84 -0.61 11.39
N GLY A 149 -23.47 -1.27 10.41
CA GLY A 149 -22.73 -1.89 9.29
C GLY A 149 -22.23 -0.82 8.33
N ILE A 150 -21.03 -1.00 7.78
CA ILE A 150 -20.46 -0.15 6.73
C ILE A 150 -20.51 -0.91 5.41
N PHE A 151 -20.94 -0.22 4.38
CA PHE A 151 -20.97 -0.71 3.02
C PHE A 151 -20.33 0.35 2.11
N SER A 152 -19.30 -0.02 1.35
CA SER A 152 -18.62 0.85 0.42
C SER A 152 -18.96 0.47 -1.01
N GLU A 153 -19.31 1.43 -1.84
CA GLU A 153 -19.61 1.24 -3.26
C GLU A 153 -18.48 1.83 -4.12
N GLY A 154 -18.15 1.13 -5.21
CA GLY A 154 -17.14 1.57 -6.14
C GLY A 154 -15.71 1.23 -5.73
N SER A 155 -14.75 1.97 -6.26
CA SER A 155 -13.33 1.80 -5.99
C SER A 155 -12.61 3.14 -6.10
N VAL A 156 -11.50 3.28 -5.40
CA VAL A 156 -10.57 4.41 -5.54
C VAL A 156 -9.43 4.03 -6.48
N GLY A 157 -8.82 5.03 -7.11
CA GLY A 157 -7.56 4.83 -7.81
C GLY A 157 -6.39 4.80 -6.82
N LYS A 158 -5.36 4.02 -7.14
CA LYS A 158 -4.10 4.00 -6.40
C LYS A 158 -2.94 4.20 -7.36
N ILE A 159 -2.15 5.21 -7.10
CA ILE A 159 -0.96 5.53 -7.90
C ILE A 159 0.26 5.47 -6.97
N MET A 160 1.31 4.82 -7.44
CA MET A 160 2.56 4.70 -6.70
C MET A 160 3.69 5.30 -7.54
N PRO A 161 3.94 6.62 -7.45
CA PRO A 161 5.07 7.22 -8.12
C PRO A 161 6.37 6.60 -7.62
N PHE A 162 7.21 6.18 -8.55
CA PHE A 162 8.54 5.68 -8.27
C PHE A 162 9.56 6.77 -8.60
N VAL A 163 10.31 7.21 -7.60
CA VAL A 163 11.32 8.24 -7.73
C VAL A 163 12.71 7.60 -7.69
N TYR A 164 13.52 7.93 -8.70
CA TYR A 164 14.91 7.54 -8.77
C TYR A 164 15.78 8.79 -8.91
N VAL A 165 16.67 9.00 -7.96
CA VAL A 165 17.62 10.12 -7.98
C VAL A 165 19.02 9.57 -8.16
N ARG A 166 19.70 9.98 -9.25
CA ARG A 166 21.10 9.71 -9.46
C ARG A 166 21.93 10.94 -9.10
N GLY A 167 22.87 10.75 -8.20
CA GLY A 167 23.83 11.77 -7.80
C GLY A 167 25.15 11.68 -8.54
N TYR A 168 26.15 12.31 -7.95
CA TYR A 168 27.52 12.23 -8.41
C TYR A 168 28.41 11.80 -7.26
N LEU A 169 29.09 10.67 -7.44
CA LEU A 169 29.86 10.00 -6.39
C LEU A 169 31.10 10.82 -5.98
N ALA A 170 31.28 11.01 -4.70
CA ALA A 170 32.50 11.55 -4.12
C ALA A 170 32.77 10.92 -2.74
N HIS A 171 34.03 10.98 -2.33
CA HIS A 171 34.42 10.59 -0.98
C HIS A 171 33.75 11.51 0.07
N ALA A 172 33.35 10.99 1.22
CA ALA A 172 32.65 11.76 2.26
C ALA A 172 33.46 12.97 2.78
N GLY A 173 34.77 12.94 2.71
CA GLY A 173 35.63 14.09 3.01
C GLY A 173 35.69 15.15 1.90
N LYS A 174 35.10 14.91 0.74
CA LYS A 174 35.09 15.77 -0.45
C LYS A 174 33.69 16.16 -0.86
N VAL A 175 32.89 16.59 0.11
CA VAL A 175 31.43 16.79 -0.02
C VAL A 175 31.02 17.76 -1.13
N PHE A 176 31.88 18.70 -1.52
CA PHE A 176 31.63 19.68 -2.58
C PHE A 176 32.12 19.24 -3.97
N GLU A 177 32.69 18.03 -4.06
CA GLU A 177 33.09 17.44 -5.36
C GLU A 177 32.04 16.46 -5.90
N GLY A 178 31.01 16.12 -5.11
CA GLY A 178 29.92 15.24 -5.46
C GLY A 178 28.55 15.88 -5.27
N LEU A 179 27.51 15.15 -5.69
CA LEU A 179 26.11 15.45 -5.42
C LEU A 179 25.48 14.27 -4.71
N ASN A 180 25.13 14.43 -3.42
CA ASN A 180 24.54 13.36 -2.65
C ASN A 180 23.05 13.20 -3.00
N PRO A 181 22.63 12.08 -3.62
CA PRO A 181 21.24 11.88 -4.00
C PRO A 181 20.29 11.72 -2.80
N ILE A 182 20.82 11.35 -1.62
CA ILE A 182 20.02 11.30 -0.39
C ILE A 182 19.52 12.70 -0.03
N HIS A 183 20.34 13.75 -0.22
CA HIS A 183 19.92 15.12 0.07
C HIS A 183 18.78 15.56 -0.84
N VAL A 184 18.84 15.25 -2.15
CA VAL A 184 17.76 15.55 -3.08
C VAL A 184 16.49 14.75 -2.72
N MET A 185 16.62 13.43 -2.49
CA MET A 185 15.50 12.59 -2.11
C MET A 185 14.84 13.04 -0.82
N SER A 186 15.61 13.48 0.19
CA SER A 186 15.04 13.95 1.46
C SER A 186 14.18 15.21 1.29
N LYS A 187 14.56 16.13 0.37
CA LYS A 187 13.73 17.29 0.01
C LYS A 187 12.43 16.85 -0.69
N ILE A 188 12.53 15.90 -1.62
CA ILE A 188 11.35 15.35 -2.30
C ILE A 188 10.39 14.70 -1.29
N VAL A 189 10.91 13.87 -0.39
CA VAL A 189 10.12 13.26 0.69
C VAL A 189 9.43 14.33 1.54
N SER A 190 10.19 15.34 2.00
CA SER A 190 9.66 16.43 2.83
C SER A 190 8.56 17.25 2.16
N LYS A 191 8.60 17.38 0.83
CA LYS A 191 7.58 18.12 0.07
C LYS A 191 6.37 17.28 -0.34
N THR A 192 6.49 15.96 -0.31
CA THR A 192 5.41 15.07 -0.77
C THR A 192 4.71 14.35 0.38
N GLU A 193 5.42 13.99 1.47
CA GLU A 193 4.80 13.35 2.64
C GLU A 193 3.73 14.24 3.26
N LEU A 194 2.52 13.71 3.42
CA LEU A 194 1.35 14.40 3.97
C LEU A 194 0.97 15.69 3.21
N ASN A 195 1.37 15.83 1.96
CA ASN A 195 1.08 17.03 1.17
C ASN A 195 -0.37 17.00 0.67
N MET A 196 -1.17 17.94 1.17
CA MET A 196 -2.60 18.06 0.85
C MET A 196 -2.88 18.40 -0.62
N ASP A 197 -1.91 18.92 -1.39
CA ASP A 197 -2.08 19.19 -2.82
C ASP A 197 -2.27 17.90 -3.65
N PHE A 198 -1.92 16.76 -3.08
CA PHE A 198 -2.18 15.44 -3.66
C PHE A 198 -3.46 14.78 -3.11
N SER A 199 -4.05 15.33 -2.06
CA SER A 199 -5.34 14.84 -1.56
C SER A 199 -6.43 15.12 -2.59
N ASP A 200 -7.28 14.14 -2.86
CA ASP A 200 -8.32 14.25 -3.87
C ASP A 200 -9.70 14.27 -3.20
N LEU A 201 -10.60 15.08 -3.74
CA LEU A 201 -11.93 15.29 -3.20
C LEU A 201 -12.98 14.92 -4.26
N ALA A 202 -13.98 14.16 -3.88
CA ALA A 202 -15.14 13.84 -4.72
C ALA A 202 -16.43 13.87 -3.88
N GLY A 203 -17.22 14.91 -4.07
CA GLY A 203 -18.42 15.11 -3.25
C GLY A 203 -18.07 15.29 -1.78
N ASN A 204 -18.51 14.35 -0.94
CA ASN A 204 -18.23 14.33 0.51
C ASN A 204 -17.09 13.39 0.90
N GLU A 205 -16.41 12.79 -0.08
CA GLU A 205 -15.30 11.87 0.14
C GLU A 205 -13.97 12.56 -0.11
N ALA A 206 -12.98 12.22 0.71
CA ALA A 206 -11.62 12.73 0.60
C ALA A 206 -10.63 11.57 0.60
N ALA A 207 -9.74 11.52 -0.38
CA ALA A 207 -8.58 10.67 -0.31
C ALA A 207 -7.56 11.28 0.68
N PRO A 208 -6.90 10.47 1.51
CA PRO A 208 -5.85 10.96 2.39
C PRO A 208 -4.67 11.52 1.59
N PRO A 209 -3.86 12.41 2.18
CA PRO A 209 -2.61 12.83 1.56
C PRO A 209 -1.66 11.65 1.40
N PRO A 210 -0.65 11.77 0.52
CA PRO A 210 0.27 10.68 0.25
C PRO A 210 1.15 10.32 1.44
N THR A 211 1.64 9.08 1.42
CA THR A 211 2.66 8.62 2.37
C THR A 211 3.72 7.79 1.68
N TRP A 212 4.98 7.96 2.10
CA TRP A 212 6.10 7.18 1.59
C TRP A 212 6.08 5.77 2.16
N LEU A 213 6.24 4.80 1.27
CA LEU A 213 6.28 3.38 1.63
C LEU A 213 7.70 2.91 1.92
N TYR A 214 8.65 3.37 1.14
CA TYR A 214 10.08 3.17 1.38
C TYR A 214 10.94 4.11 0.53
N PHE A 215 12.16 4.38 0.97
CA PHE A 215 13.26 4.73 0.07
C PHE A 215 14.58 4.11 0.55
N LYS A 216 15.47 3.82 -0.39
CA LYS A 216 16.75 3.16 -0.13
C LYS A 216 17.81 3.68 -1.09
N ASP A 217 19.03 3.85 -0.59
CA ASP A 217 20.20 4.12 -1.42
C ASP A 217 20.67 2.87 -2.19
N SER A 218 21.67 3.05 -3.05
CA SER A 218 22.24 1.98 -3.90
C SER A 218 23.35 1.19 -3.21
N LYS A 219 23.63 1.43 -1.93
CA LYS A 219 24.68 0.72 -1.22
C LYS A 219 24.18 -0.58 -0.61
N ASP A 220 24.94 -1.65 -0.78
CA ASP A 220 24.68 -2.94 -0.13
C ASP A 220 25.42 -3.03 1.22
N GLN A 221 26.52 -2.29 1.35
CA GLN A 221 27.32 -2.22 2.58
C GLN A 221 27.91 -0.83 2.77
N TYR A 222 28.37 -0.54 3.97
CA TYR A 222 29.03 0.70 4.29
C TYR A 222 30.37 0.83 3.55
N ASP A 223 30.62 1.99 2.96
CA ASP A 223 31.91 2.53 2.56
C ASP A 223 31.91 4.05 2.78
N VAL A 224 33.10 4.68 2.65
CA VAL A 224 33.31 6.10 2.97
C VAL A 224 32.92 7.05 1.83
N SER A 225 32.16 6.61 0.84
CA SER A 225 31.69 7.43 -0.28
C SER A 225 30.21 7.78 -0.18
N MET A 226 29.77 8.82 -0.90
CA MET A 226 28.36 9.09 -1.13
C MET A 226 27.75 7.93 -1.92
N PRO A 227 26.44 7.62 -1.75
CA PRO A 227 25.79 6.68 -2.65
C PRO A 227 25.69 7.26 -4.08
N LEU A 228 25.68 6.39 -5.07
CA LEU A 228 25.49 6.81 -6.46
C LEU A 228 24.05 7.21 -6.75
N SER A 229 23.10 6.52 -6.13
CA SER A 229 21.68 6.77 -6.36
C SER A 229 20.84 6.44 -5.12
N VAL A 230 19.62 6.95 -5.14
CA VAL A 230 18.54 6.63 -4.18
C VAL A 230 17.27 6.37 -4.98
N LYS A 231 16.48 5.41 -4.53
CA LYS A 231 15.18 5.09 -5.11
C LYS A 231 14.14 4.89 -4.04
N GLY A 232 12.89 5.18 -4.35
CA GLY A 232 11.79 4.95 -3.43
C GLY A 232 10.44 5.18 -4.08
N CYS A 233 9.38 4.92 -3.35
CA CYS A 233 8.02 5.16 -3.81
C CYS A 233 7.10 5.56 -2.66
N PHE A 234 6.03 6.23 -3.02
CA PHE A 234 4.96 6.64 -2.11
C PHE A 234 3.59 6.32 -2.70
N SER A 235 2.59 6.23 -1.85
CA SER A 235 1.21 5.89 -2.23
C SER A 235 0.36 7.15 -2.29
N ILE A 236 -0.42 7.26 -3.36
CA ILE A 236 -1.46 8.28 -3.54
C ILE A 236 -2.77 7.57 -3.88
N LEU A 237 -3.83 7.85 -3.12
CA LEU A 237 -5.18 7.44 -3.47
C LEU A 237 -5.87 8.57 -4.26
N THR A 238 -6.60 8.20 -5.31
CA THR A 238 -7.23 9.18 -6.21
C THR A 238 -8.71 8.89 -6.39
N LEU A 239 -9.48 9.94 -6.53
CA LEU A 239 -10.91 9.91 -6.87
C LEU A 239 -11.14 10.50 -8.27
N ASN A 240 -10.60 11.69 -8.52
CA ASN A 240 -10.73 12.43 -9.79
C ASN A 240 -9.39 12.72 -10.47
N GLN A 241 -8.28 12.77 -9.70
CA GLN A 241 -6.97 13.08 -10.27
C GLN A 241 -6.50 11.99 -11.23
N THR A 242 -5.89 12.40 -12.33
CA THR A 242 -5.34 11.49 -13.33
C THR A 242 -3.87 11.16 -13.03
N PRO A 243 -3.34 10.01 -13.51
CA PRO A 243 -1.91 9.73 -13.43
C PRO A 243 -1.03 10.84 -14.00
N GLN A 244 -1.47 11.47 -15.11
CA GLN A 244 -0.74 12.55 -15.75
C GLN A 244 -0.61 13.77 -14.84
N SER A 245 -1.71 14.24 -14.23
CA SER A 245 -1.69 15.39 -13.33
C SER A 245 -0.82 15.18 -12.10
N ILE A 246 -0.82 13.96 -11.58
CA ILE A 246 0.04 13.59 -10.44
C ILE A 246 1.51 13.58 -10.83
N LEU A 247 1.85 12.98 -11.98
CA LEU A 247 3.25 12.94 -12.46
C LEU A 247 3.81 14.33 -12.72
N GLU A 248 3.00 15.25 -13.25
CA GLU A 248 3.39 16.66 -13.43
C GLU A 248 3.70 17.35 -12.11
N LYS A 249 2.86 17.16 -11.07
CA LYS A 249 3.14 17.67 -9.73
C LYS A 249 4.43 17.11 -9.14
N VAL A 250 4.61 15.79 -9.25
CA VAL A 250 5.82 15.11 -8.76
C VAL A 250 7.06 15.61 -9.48
N LYS A 251 6.99 15.78 -10.81
CA LYS A 251 8.08 16.31 -11.61
C LYS A 251 8.50 17.71 -11.15
N ASN A 252 7.55 18.62 -10.97
CA ASN A 252 7.82 19.98 -10.50
C ASN A 252 8.51 19.95 -9.11
N ILE A 253 8.02 19.11 -8.19
CA ILE A 253 8.65 18.94 -6.86
C ILE A 253 10.07 18.39 -6.98
N CYS A 254 10.33 17.48 -7.90
CA CYS A 254 11.69 16.97 -8.13
C CYS A 254 12.64 18.05 -8.65
N GLU A 255 12.19 18.88 -9.59
CA GLU A 255 12.96 20.01 -10.14
C GLU A 255 13.27 21.04 -9.04
N GLU A 256 12.26 21.50 -8.32
CA GLU A 256 12.42 22.44 -7.19
C GLU A 256 13.33 21.88 -6.09
N SER A 257 13.18 20.60 -5.75
CA SER A 257 14.01 19.95 -4.72
C SER A 257 15.48 19.88 -5.12
N PHE A 258 15.73 19.66 -6.41
CA PHE A 258 17.08 19.68 -6.95
C PHE A 258 17.69 21.10 -6.85
N ASP A 259 16.97 22.12 -7.29
CA ASP A 259 17.45 23.51 -7.26
C ASP A 259 17.74 23.98 -5.83
N GLU A 260 16.87 23.67 -4.87
CA GLU A 260 17.09 23.96 -3.45
C GLU A 260 18.37 23.28 -2.91
N VAL A 261 18.65 22.05 -3.32
CA VAL A 261 19.87 21.35 -2.89
C VAL A 261 21.12 22.02 -3.47
N ILE A 262 21.07 22.48 -4.73
CA ILE A 262 22.19 23.21 -5.32
C ILE A 262 22.44 24.54 -4.60
N ASP A 263 21.37 25.25 -4.23
CA ASP A 263 21.48 26.47 -3.43
C ASP A 263 22.05 26.20 -2.03
N ASP A 264 21.58 25.16 -1.35
CA ASP A 264 22.08 24.75 -0.04
C ASP A 264 23.58 24.39 -0.11
N MET A 265 24.00 23.68 -1.16
CA MET A 265 25.41 23.33 -1.39
C MET A 265 26.27 24.58 -1.64
N ASN A 266 25.82 25.52 -2.47
CA ASN A 266 26.53 26.75 -2.75
C ASN A 266 26.65 27.65 -1.52
N ASN A 267 25.60 27.74 -0.71
CA ASN A 267 25.58 28.47 0.54
C ASN A 267 26.59 27.86 1.55
N SER A 268 26.59 26.53 1.65
CA SER A 268 27.51 25.79 2.53
C SER A 268 28.94 25.92 2.04
N PHE A 269 29.20 25.79 0.75
CA PHE A 269 30.53 25.98 0.17
C PHE A 269 31.06 27.40 0.40
N ARG A 270 30.24 28.44 0.24
CA ARG A 270 30.61 29.83 0.50
C ARG A 270 31.07 30.03 1.96
N ARG A 271 30.35 29.47 2.91
CA ARG A 271 30.69 29.51 4.34
C ARG A 271 32.00 28.75 4.61
N PHE A 272 32.18 27.58 4.03
CA PHE A 272 33.40 26.77 4.18
C PHE A 272 34.64 27.47 3.56
N ALA A 273 34.50 27.98 2.34
CA ALA A 273 35.57 28.70 1.66
C ALA A 273 36.03 29.95 2.48
N LYS A 274 35.08 30.71 3.04
CA LYS A 274 35.41 31.84 3.93
C LYS A 274 36.16 31.41 5.17
N ALA A 275 35.79 30.27 5.78
CA ALA A 275 36.41 29.75 6.97
C ALA A 275 37.83 29.19 6.74
N THR A 276 38.09 28.68 5.53
CA THR A 276 39.34 27.97 5.17
C THR A 276 40.27 28.74 4.26
N GLY A 277 39.87 29.95 3.82
CA GLY A 277 40.67 30.76 2.90
C GLY A 277 40.70 30.21 1.45
N LEU A 278 39.82 29.28 1.10
CA LEU A 278 39.72 28.75 -0.26
C LEU A 278 39.09 29.78 -1.22
N PRO A 279 39.46 29.74 -2.52
CA PRO A 279 38.86 30.59 -3.50
C PRO A 279 37.38 30.26 -3.66
N LEU A 280 36.55 31.30 -3.76
CA LEU A 280 35.13 31.13 -4.05
C LEU A 280 34.91 30.59 -5.47
N LYS A 281 34.08 29.58 -5.60
CA LYS A 281 33.57 29.07 -6.87
C LYS A 281 32.07 28.82 -6.73
N TYR A 282 31.37 28.83 -7.84
CA TYR A 282 29.96 28.44 -7.89
C TYR A 282 29.85 26.99 -8.34
N LEU A 283 29.17 26.16 -7.52
CA LEU A 283 28.92 24.77 -7.85
C LEU A 283 27.73 24.70 -8.83
N GLN A 284 27.94 24.10 -9.98
CA GLN A 284 26.92 23.97 -11.00
C GLN A 284 26.64 22.50 -11.29
N TRP A 285 25.38 22.18 -11.25
CA TRP A 285 24.85 20.86 -11.61
C TRP A 285 23.60 21.06 -12.47
N GLN A 286 23.33 20.14 -13.38
CA GLN A 286 22.15 20.17 -14.22
C GLN A 286 21.28 18.96 -13.90
N SER A 287 19.97 19.19 -13.71
CA SER A 287 18.97 18.13 -13.59
C SER A 287 18.45 17.77 -14.98
N LYS A 288 18.00 16.52 -15.07
CA LYS A 288 17.14 16.04 -16.14
C LYS A 288 16.03 15.22 -15.49
N VAL A 289 14.83 15.78 -15.44
CA VAL A 289 13.66 15.16 -14.82
C VAL A 289 12.65 14.73 -15.89
#